data_7404a3857a3122fac7c804caa82ee357
#
_entry.id   7404a3857a3122fac7c804caa82ee357
#
_cell.length_a   1.000
_cell.length_b   1.000
_cell.length_c   1.000
_cell.angle_alpha   90.00
_cell.angle_beta   90.00
_cell.angle_gamma   90.00
#
_symmetry.space_group_name_H-M   'P 1'
#
loop_
_entity.id
_entity.type
_entity.pdbx_description
1 polymer ?
#
loop_
_entity_poly.entity_id
_entity_poly.type
_entity_poly.pdbx_seq_one_letter_code
_entity_poly.pdbx_strand_id
1 'polypeptide(L)'
;ESPLLKLGIENVPPIITSGLLLDVRKYANDGKKYLAGEFITKEDLEVTLRKSGLDKRGILKGDVIMIYSGWSDFYQDPDTTKIYYSTAPGISYDAAKFLASKEVVAVGLDTCCVDARPDPNDPKSFKQPKGTPQNQTFPVHDYFLTKVGIHTLENLNLKKLANESVYESCTMILPLKSKGSAGSPIRPVAIGEAA
;
A
#
# COMPACT_ATOMS: atom_id res chain seq x y z
N GLU A 1 -12.60 14.96 -22.55
CA GLU A 1 -12.33 13.62 -22.01
C GLU A 1 -13.66 12.96 -21.66
N SER A 2 -13.84 11.70 -22.05
CA SER A 2 -15.05 10.96 -21.68
C SER A 2 -14.97 10.54 -20.23
N PRO A 3 -16.02 10.75 -19.42
CA PRO A 3 -16.04 10.26 -18.03
C PRO A 3 -15.99 8.73 -18.01
N LEU A 4 -15.48 8.17 -16.92
CA LEU A 4 -15.57 6.72 -16.73
C LEU A 4 -17.04 6.32 -16.64
N LEU A 5 -17.46 5.47 -17.59
CA LEU A 5 -18.83 4.95 -17.64
C LEU A 5 -19.03 3.71 -16.77
N LYS A 6 -17.92 3.06 -16.37
CA LYS A 6 -17.89 1.87 -15.52
C LYS A 6 -16.74 2.01 -14.51
N LEU A 7 -16.88 1.38 -13.36
CA LEU A 7 -15.88 1.37 -12.29
C LEU A 7 -15.46 2.77 -11.79
N GLY A 8 -16.31 3.78 -11.96
CA GLY A 8 -16.10 5.09 -11.38
C GLY A 8 -16.17 5.04 -9.85
N ILE A 9 -15.39 5.92 -9.19
CA ILE A 9 -15.29 5.96 -7.72
C ILE A 9 -16.64 6.20 -7.04
N GLU A 10 -17.60 6.82 -7.72
CA GLU A 10 -18.96 7.05 -7.22
C GLU A 10 -19.71 5.76 -6.90
N ASN A 11 -19.27 4.63 -7.48
CA ASN A 11 -19.87 3.31 -7.28
C ASN A 11 -19.22 2.53 -6.12
N VAL A 12 -18.11 3.01 -5.58
CA VAL A 12 -17.43 2.38 -4.45
C VAL A 12 -18.19 2.74 -3.16
N PRO A 13 -18.73 1.74 -2.45
CA PRO A 13 -19.42 1.99 -1.18
C PRO A 13 -18.42 2.36 -0.07
N PRO A 14 -18.88 2.88 1.08
CA PRO A 14 -18.07 2.95 2.28
C PRO A 14 -17.45 1.58 2.60
N ILE A 15 -16.14 1.55 2.83
CA ILE A 15 -15.43 0.35 3.26
C ILE A 15 -15.20 0.49 4.76
N ILE A 16 -15.85 -0.37 5.54
CA ILE A 16 -15.71 -0.43 7.00
C ILE A 16 -15.44 -1.89 7.35
N THR A 17 -14.21 -2.19 7.72
CA THR A 17 -13.77 -3.57 7.91
C THR A 17 -12.53 -3.63 8.80
N SER A 18 -12.02 -4.81 9.06
CA SER A 18 -10.76 -5.00 9.75
C SER A 18 -9.59 -4.54 8.88
N GLY A 19 -8.69 -3.77 9.47
CA GLY A 19 -7.43 -3.34 8.87
C GLY A 19 -6.24 -3.89 9.63
N LEU A 20 -5.27 -4.42 8.90
CA LEU A 20 -3.99 -4.88 9.44
C LEU A 20 -2.88 -3.91 9.06
N LEU A 21 -2.12 -3.48 10.05
CA LEU A 21 -0.87 -2.74 9.84
C LEU A 21 0.30 -3.73 9.77
N LEU A 22 0.93 -3.81 8.62
CA LEU A 22 2.18 -4.54 8.43
C LEU A 22 3.35 -3.55 8.51
N ASP A 23 3.97 -3.44 9.68
CA ASP A 23 5.17 -2.62 9.88
C ASP A 23 6.40 -3.37 9.34
N VAL A 24 6.58 -3.33 8.01
CA VAL A 24 7.69 -4.00 7.34
C VAL A 24 9.02 -3.34 7.67
N ARG A 25 9.02 -2.04 7.97
CA ARG A 25 10.21 -1.34 8.46
C ARG A 25 10.77 -2.00 9.71
N LYS A 26 9.91 -2.24 10.71
CA LYS A 26 10.29 -2.80 12.01
C LYS A 26 10.68 -4.27 11.90
N TYR A 27 9.87 -5.06 11.22
CA TYR A 27 9.93 -6.52 11.33
C TYR A 27 10.69 -7.21 10.18
N ALA A 28 10.72 -6.64 8.99
CA ALA A 28 11.40 -7.20 7.83
C ALA A 28 12.70 -6.46 7.49
N ASN A 29 12.81 -5.17 7.80
CA ASN A 29 13.97 -4.35 7.43
C ASN A 29 14.76 -3.81 8.65
N ASP A 30 14.77 -4.53 9.77
CA ASP A 30 15.55 -4.24 10.98
C ASP A 30 15.40 -2.79 11.50
N GLY A 31 14.20 -2.23 11.41
CA GLY A 31 13.88 -0.87 11.81
C GLY A 31 14.33 0.22 10.82
N LYS A 32 14.98 -0.16 9.73
CA LYS A 32 15.39 0.79 8.68
C LYS A 32 14.23 1.04 7.72
N LYS A 33 14.12 2.28 7.23
CA LYS A 33 13.16 2.58 6.16
C LYS A 33 13.60 1.92 4.85
N TYR A 34 12.62 1.54 4.03
CA TYR A 34 12.88 1.13 2.66
C TYR A 34 13.33 2.34 1.83
N LEU A 35 14.18 2.08 0.84
CA LEU A 35 14.74 3.12 -0.02
C LEU A 35 14.02 3.18 -1.37
N ALA A 36 14.31 4.24 -2.14
CA ALA A 36 13.78 4.44 -3.49
C ALA A 36 14.05 3.22 -4.38
N GLY A 37 13.03 2.72 -5.04
CA GLY A 37 13.12 1.57 -5.94
C GLY A 37 13.24 0.20 -5.26
N GLU A 38 13.30 0.13 -3.93
CA GLU A 38 13.28 -1.15 -3.23
C GLU A 38 11.90 -1.80 -3.27
N PHE A 39 11.89 -3.11 -3.24
CA PHE A 39 10.66 -3.90 -3.26
C PHE A 39 10.38 -4.54 -1.91
N ILE A 40 9.17 -4.30 -1.41
CA ILE A 40 8.59 -5.04 -0.28
C ILE A 40 8.06 -6.36 -0.84
N THR A 41 8.75 -7.46 -0.52
CA THR A 41 8.47 -8.78 -1.09
C THR A 41 7.38 -9.53 -0.35
N LYS A 42 6.89 -10.60 -0.93
CA LYS A 42 6.00 -11.54 -0.24
C LYS A 42 6.63 -12.05 1.06
N GLU A 43 7.94 -12.36 1.04
CA GLU A 43 8.67 -12.83 2.21
C GLU A 43 8.69 -11.78 3.33
N ASP A 44 8.87 -10.50 2.99
CA ASP A 44 8.81 -9.40 3.97
C ASP A 44 7.44 -9.33 4.66
N LEU A 45 6.36 -9.51 3.89
CA LEU A 45 5.00 -9.54 4.45
C LEU A 45 4.81 -10.74 5.38
N GLU A 46 5.26 -11.93 4.97
CA GLU A 46 5.15 -13.15 5.78
C GLU A 46 6.01 -13.09 7.06
N VAL A 47 7.22 -12.53 6.97
CA VAL A 47 8.08 -12.27 8.13
C VAL A 47 7.41 -11.29 9.09
N THR A 48 6.85 -10.22 8.55
CA THR A 48 6.14 -9.20 9.34
C THR A 48 4.94 -9.79 10.06
N LEU A 49 4.10 -10.56 9.38
CA LEU A 49 2.97 -11.27 9.99
C LEU A 49 3.39 -12.14 11.17
N ARG A 50 4.43 -12.97 11.00
CA ARG A 50 4.93 -13.84 12.06
C ARG A 50 5.50 -13.07 13.24
N LYS A 51 6.39 -12.10 12.98
CA LYS A 51 7.08 -11.37 14.05
C LYS A 51 6.16 -10.41 14.82
N SER A 52 5.10 -9.90 14.19
CA SER A 52 4.09 -9.07 14.87
C SER A 52 3.02 -9.90 15.61
N GLY A 53 2.99 -11.22 15.43
CA GLY A 53 1.97 -12.10 16.00
C GLY A 53 0.64 -12.09 15.25
N LEU A 54 0.54 -11.37 14.12
CA LEU A 54 -0.65 -11.35 13.29
C LEU A 54 -0.89 -12.65 12.51
N ASP A 55 0.09 -13.53 12.44
CA ASP A 55 -0.02 -14.85 11.82
C ASP A 55 -1.05 -15.75 12.52
N LYS A 56 -1.28 -15.55 13.82
CA LYS A 56 -2.31 -16.27 14.60
C LYS A 56 -3.72 -16.03 14.07
N ARG A 57 -4.00 -14.77 13.69
CA ARG A 57 -5.25 -14.38 13.04
C ARG A 57 -5.19 -14.64 11.54
N GLY A 58 -4.06 -14.33 10.93
CA GLY A 58 -3.86 -14.32 9.51
C GLY A 58 -4.55 -13.15 8.78
N ILE A 59 -4.35 -13.08 7.47
CA ILE A 59 -5.08 -12.17 6.59
C ILE A 59 -6.38 -12.84 6.17
N LEU A 60 -7.52 -12.20 6.42
CA LEU A 60 -8.84 -12.70 6.09
C LEU A 60 -9.42 -11.97 4.87
N LYS A 61 -10.35 -12.64 4.21
CA LYS A 61 -11.12 -12.05 3.10
C LYS A 61 -11.79 -10.74 3.55
N GLY A 62 -11.62 -9.70 2.75
CA GLY A 62 -12.21 -8.39 3.01
C GLY A 62 -11.38 -7.49 3.94
N ASP A 63 -10.23 -7.93 4.42
CA ASP A 63 -9.32 -7.07 5.18
C ASP A 63 -8.78 -5.92 4.32
N VAL A 64 -8.43 -4.82 4.97
CA VAL A 64 -7.58 -3.75 4.44
C VAL A 64 -6.16 -3.98 4.95
N ILE A 65 -5.19 -4.02 4.06
CA ILE A 65 -3.78 -4.16 4.41
C ILE A 65 -3.08 -2.81 4.29
N MET A 66 -2.55 -2.32 5.38
CA MET A 66 -1.76 -1.08 5.46
C MET A 66 -0.29 -1.45 5.69
N ILE A 67 0.59 -1.06 4.78
CA ILE A 67 2.01 -1.43 4.80
C ILE A 67 2.83 -0.18 5.13
N TYR A 68 3.54 -0.21 6.25
CA TYR A 68 4.41 0.89 6.70
C TYR A 68 5.86 0.60 6.35
N SER A 69 6.38 1.34 5.38
CA SER A 69 7.76 1.24 4.89
C SER A 69 8.72 2.23 5.55
N GLY A 70 8.19 3.27 6.19
CA GLY A 70 8.93 4.41 6.72
C GLY A 70 9.22 5.49 5.68
N TRP A 71 8.72 5.34 4.43
CA TRP A 71 8.93 6.33 3.36
C TRP A 71 8.28 7.66 3.67
N SER A 72 7.15 7.68 4.40
CA SER A 72 6.49 8.91 4.85
C SER A 72 7.35 9.85 5.69
N ASP A 73 8.50 9.41 6.18
CA ASP A 73 9.49 10.28 6.82
C ASP A 73 10.08 11.34 5.85
N PHE A 74 9.96 11.09 4.53
CA PHE A 74 10.38 12.05 3.49
C PHE A 74 9.27 13.02 3.07
N TYR A 75 8.04 12.82 3.56
CA TYR A 75 6.95 13.74 3.28
C TYR A 75 7.22 15.12 3.90
N GLN A 76 7.18 16.15 3.08
CA GLN A 76 7.34 17.54 3.47
C GLN A 76 6.25 18.38 2.81
N ASP A 77 5.76 19.38 3.52
CA ASP A 77 4.82 20.37 2.98
C ASP A 77 5.37 21.79 3.22
N PRO A 78 5.81 22.53 2.19
CA PRO A 78 5.88 22.08 0.79
C PRO A 78 7.00 21.04 0.54
N ASP A 79 6.82 20.17 -0.44
CA ASP A 79 7.82 19.15 -0.84
C ASP A 79 9.01 19.81 -1.57
N THR A 80 9.90 20.42 -0.80
CA THR A 80 11.06 21.16 -1.32
C THR A 80 12.14 20.24 -1.88
N THR A 81 12.25 19.02 -1.37
CA THR A 81 13.24 18.04 -1.81
C THR A 81 12.78 17.26 -3.04
N LYS A 82 11.48 17.21 -3.29
CA LYS A 82 10.84 16.41 -4.35
C LYS A 82 11.14 14.91 -4.28
N ILE A 83 11.66 14.41 -3.16
CA ILE A 83 12.03 13.01 -2.99
C ILE A 83 10.76 12.15 -2.89
N TYR A 84 9.83 12.58 -2.04
CA TYR A 84 8.66 11.77 -1.67
C TYR A 84 7.81 11.36 -2.89
N TYR A 85 7.55 12.27 -3.81
CA TYR A 85 6.71 12.02 -4.99
C TYR A 85 7.47 11.56 -6.23
N SER A 86 8.80 11.77 -6.31
CA SER A 86 9.57 11.38 -7.50
C SER A 86 10.05 9.95 -7.46
N THR A 87 10.27 9.41 -6.26
CA THR A 87 10.78 8.05 -6.02
C THR A 87 9.97 7.38 -4.92
N ALA A 88 10.01 6.06 -4.80
CA ALA A 88 9.41 5.36 -3.66
C ALA A 88 9.82 3.88 -3.64
N PRO A 89 9.85 3.22 -2.47
CA PRO A 89 9.68 1.79 -2.41
C PRO A 89 8.24 1.41 -2.77
N GLY A 90 8.01 0.16 -3.11
CA GLY A 90 6.67 -0.37 -3.39
C GLY A 90 6.61 -1.87 -3.19
N ILE A 91 5.44 -2.46 -3.34
CA ILE A 91 5.33 -3.90 -3.22
C ILE A 91 5.72 -4.60 -4.53
N SER A 92 6.33 -5.77 -4.41
CA SER A 92 6.65 -6.61 -5.55
C SER A 92 5.40 -7.28 -6.13
N TYR A 93 5.49 -7.72 -7.39
CA TYR A 93 4.35 -8.36 -8.06
C TYR A 93 3.93 -9.69 -7.41
N ASP A 94 4.85 -10.45 -6.81
CA ASP A 94 4.55 -11.65 -6.05
C ASP A 94 3.87 -11.33 -4.71
N ALA A 95 4.26 -10.24 -4.03
CA ALA A 95 3.56 -9.73 -2.86
C ALA A 95 2.12 -9.32 -3.20
N ALA A 96 1.92 -8.65 -4.34
CA ALA A 96 0.58 -8.29 -4.81
C ALA A 96 -0.28 -9.54 -5.06
N LYS A 97 0.26 -10.57 -5.71
CA LYS A 97 -0.44 -11.85 -5.90
C LYS A 97 -0.75 -12.56 -4.59
N PHE A 98 0.17 -12.52 -3.63
CA PHE A 98 -0.06 -13.08 -2.30
C PHE A 98 -1.24 -12.40 -1.61
N LEU A 99 -1.29 -11.06 -1.59
CA LEU A 99 -2.40 -10.32 -1.00
C LEU A 99 -3.71 -10.58 -1.73
N ALA A 100 -3.68 -10.63 -3.05
CA ALA A 100 -4.87 -10.97 -3.85
C ALA A 100 -5.41 -12.37 -3.55
N SER A 101 -4.52 -13.35 -3.32
CA SER A 101 -4.93 -14.71 -2.93
C SER A 101 -5.65 -14.78 -1.58
N LYS A 102 -5.52 -13.73 -0.76
CA LYS A 102 -6.24 -13.58 0.50
C LYS A 102 -7.58 -12.85 0.36
N GLU A 103 -7.94 -12.44 -0.85
CA GLU A 103 -9.18 -11.71 -1.16
C GLU A 103 -9.35 -10.44 -0.32
N VAL A 104 -8.26 -9.69 -0.12
CA VAL A 104 -8.29 -8.40 0.59
C VAL A 104 -9.07 -7.36 -0.23
N VAL A 105 -9.71 -6.38 0.41
CA VAL A 105 -10.49 -5.37 -0.28
C VAL A 105 -9.65 -4.18 -0.73
N ALA A 106 -8.62 -3.84 0.03
CA ALA A 106 -7.72 -2.74 -0.28
C ALA A 106 -6.31 -2.98 0.26
N VAL A 107 -5.33 -2.40 -0.43
CA VAL A 107 -3.93 -2.37 -0.01
C VAL A 107 -3.45 -0.94 -0.02
N GLY A 108 -2.84 -0.50 1.07
CA GLY A 108 -2.35 0.86 1.23
C GLY A 108 -0.91 0.93 1.71
N LEU A 109 -0.21 1.98 1.26
CA LEU A 109 1.16 2.27 1.66
C LEU A 109 1.31 3.72 2.15
N ASP A 110 2.39 3.96 2.88
CA ASP A 110 2.87 5.29 3.26
C ASP A 110 3.71 5.96 2.16
N THR A 111 3.55 5.51 0.91
CA THR A 111 4.22 6.01 -0.30
C THR A 111 3.21 6.69 -1.22
N CYS A 112 3.71 7.41 -2.22
CA CYS A 112 2.87 8.07 -3.22
C CYS A 112 2.21 7.10 -4.22
N CYS A 113 2.61 5.83 -4.22
CA CYS A 113 2.00 4.77 -5.05
C CYS A 113 2.37 3.39 -4.49
N VAL A 114 1.61 2.36 -4.86
CA VAL A 114 1.86 0.98 -4.43
C VAL A 114 3.00 0.31 -5.20
N ASP A 115 3.29 0.76 -6.42
CA ASP A 115 4.44 0.30 -7.21
C ASP A 115 5.73 1.00 -6.78
N ALA A 116 6.85 0.28 -6.80
CA ALA A 116 8.15 0.87 -6.58
C ALA A 116 8.54 1.82 -7.73
N ARG A 117 9.09 2.96 -7.38
CA ARG A 117 9.57 3.98 -8.32
C ARG A 117 11.08 4.16 -8.16
N PRO A 118 11.83 3.99 -9.25
CA PRO A 118 13.29 4.08 -9.21
C PRO A 118 13.78 5.48 -8.84
N ASP A 119 15.02 5.55 -8.36
CA ASP A 119 15.72 6.82 -8.27
C ASP A 119 16.00 7.32 -9.70
N PRO A 120 15.52 8.52 -10.08
CA PRO A 120 15.78 9.09 -11.40
C PRO A 120 17.27 9.33 -11.67
N ASN A 121 18.09 9.44 -10.62
CA ASN A 121 19.54 9.61 -10.75
C ASN A 121 20.26 8.27 -10.98
N ASP A 122 19.64 7.15 -10.63
CA ASP A 122 20.18 5.80 -10.90
C ASP A 122 19.09 4.82 -11.41
N PRO A 123 18.49 5.13 -12.57
CA PRO A 123 17.43 4.27 -13.11
C PRO A 123 17.93 2.88 -13.55
N LYS A 124 19.25 2.71 -13.73
CA LYS A 124 19.84 1.44 -14.16
C LYS A 124 19.92 0.41 -13.04
N SER A 125 19.92 0.84 -11.78
CA SER A 125 19.89 -0.06 -10.63
C SER A 125 18.51 -0.71 -10.44
N PHE A 126 17.46 -0.09 -10.98
CA PHE A 126 16.09 -0.57 -10.85
C PHE A 126 15.83 -1.79 -11.74
N LYS A 127 15.64 -2.93 -11.11
CA LYS A 127 15.32 -4.18 -11.81
C LYS A 127 14.05 -4.77 -11.21
N GLN A 128 13.05 -4.90 -12.05
CA GLN A 128 11.82 -5.59 -11.65
C GLN A 128 12.10 -7.03 -11.19
N PRO A 129 11.51 -7.48 -10.07
CA PRO A 129 11.63 -8.85 -9.62
C PRO A 129 11.18 -9.87 -10.69
N LYS A 130 11.76 -11.06 -10.66
CA LYS A 130 11.39 -12.14 -11.58
C LYS A 130 9.89 -12.44 -11.49
N GLY A 131 9.24 -12.60 -12.64
CA GLY A 131 7.81 -12.87 -12.73
C GLY A 131 6.92 -11.63 -12.79
N THR A 132 7.50 -10.42 -12.73
CA THR A 132 6.77 -9.18 -13.01
C THR A 132 6.47 -9.09 -14.52
N PRO A 133 5.26 -8.69 -14.94
CA PRO A 133 4.93 -8.48 -16.35
C PRO A 133 5.87 -7.49 -17.01
N GLN A 134 6.33 -7.84 -18.19
CA GLN A 134 7.20 -6.97 -18.98
C GLN A 134 6.39 -5.84 -19.62
N ASN A 135 7.04 -4.69 -19.84
CA ASN A 135 6.45 -3.51 -20.50
C ASN A 135 5.28 -2.87 -19.76
N GLN A 136 5.19 -3.05 -18.45
CA GLN A 136 4.24 -2.36 -17.58
C GLN A 136 4.99 -1.43 -16.62
N THR A 137 4.64 -0.15 -16.63
CA THR A 137 5.25 0.85 -15.75
C THR A 137 4.76 0.67 -14.31
N PHE A 138 3.49 0.30 -14.14
CA PHE A 138 2.84 0.10 -12.86
C PHE A 138 2.14 -1.26 -12.79
N PRO A 139 2.92 -2.36 -12.71
CA PRO A 139 2.38 -3.71 -12.78
C PRO A 139 1.46 -4.08 -11.61
N VAL A 140 1.69 -3.52 -10.43
CA VAL A 140 0.86 -3.76 -9.24
C VAL A 140 -0.48 -3.04 -9.37
N HIS A 141 -0.49 -1.77 -9.80
CA HIS A 141 -1.71 -1.04 -10.08
C HIS A 141 -2.57 -1.76 -11.13
N ASP A 142 -1.97 -2.16 -12.26
CA ASP A 142 -2.71 -2.90 -13.27
C ASP A 142 -3.29 -4.18 -12.70
N TYR A 143 -2.51 -4.92 -11.95
CA TYR A 143 -2.98 -6.17 -11.35
C TYR A 143 -4.13 -5.94 -10.37
N PHE A 144 -3.97 -5.02 -9.42
CA PHE A 144 -4.99 -4.76 -8.40
C PHE A 144 -6.26 -4.18 -8.99
N LEU A 145 -6.16 -3.10 -9.75
CA LEU A 145 -7.33 -2.35 -10.20
C LEU A 145 -8.03 -3.00 -11.38
N THR A 146 -7.28 -3.61 -12.31
CA THR A 146 -7.87 -4.11 -13.57
C THR A 146 -8.08 -5.62 -13.62
N LYS A 147 -7.30 -6.40 -12.86
CA LYS A 147 -7.39 -7.88 -12.90
C LYS A 147 -8.16 -8.48 -11.74
N VAL A 148 -8.00 -7.93 -10.53
CA VAL A 148 -8.53 -8.57 -9.32
C VAL A 148 -9.47 -7.68 -8.49
N GLY A 149 -9.62 -6.39 -8.82
CA GLY A 149 -10.57 -5.49 -8.17
C GLY A 149 -10.21 -5.11 -6.73
N ILE A 150 -8.91 -5.00 -6.41
CA ILE A 150 -8.42 -4.54 -5.12
C ILE A 150 -8.15 -3.04 -5.20
N HIS A 151 -8.67 -2.27 -4.24
CA HIS A 151 -8.42 -0.83 -4.16
C HIS A 151 -7.00 -0.52 -3.69
N THR A 152 -6.38 0.52 -4.26
CA THR A 152 -5.11 1.05 -3.79
C THR A 152 -5.33 2.30 -2.94
N LEU A 153 -4.61 2.40 -1.81
CA LEU A 153 -4.61 3.55 -0.91
C LEU A 153 -3.20 4.11 -0.86
N GLU A 154 -3.05 5.39 -1.08
CA GLU A 154 -1.74 6.02 -1.22
C GLU A 154 -1.59 7.19 -0.24
N ASN A 155 -0.35 7.57 0.04
CA ASN A 155 -0.02 8.65 0.96
C ASN A 155 -0.60 8.45 2.38
N LEU A 156 -0.65 7.21 2.87
CA LEU A 156 -1.18 6.94 4.21
C LEU A 156 -0.20 7.41 5.28
N ASN A 157 -0.70 8.13 6.28
CA ASN A 157 0.08 8.46 7.46
C ASN A 157 -0.02 7.34 8.51
N LEU A 158 0.82 6.32 8.38
CA LEU A 158 0.82 5.12 9.22
C LEU A 158 1.75 5.20 10.44
N LYS A 159 2.56 6.24 10.54
CA LYS A 159 3.59 6.38 11.57
C LYS A 159 3.03 6.31 12.99
N LYS A 160 1.87 6.91 13.23
CA LYS A 160 1.24 6.89 14.56
C LYS A 160 0.80 5.46 14.94
N LEU A 161 0.13 4.75 14.06
CA LEU A 161 -0.28 3.36 14.29
C LEU A 161 0.94 2.47 14.57
N ALA A 162 2.03 2.63 13.80
CA ALA A 162 3.26 1.86 13.98
C ALA A 162 3.93 2.16 15.32
N ASN A 163 4.04 3.43 15.71
CA ASN A 163 4.65 3.85 16.97
C ASN A 163 3.85 3.38 18.20
N GLU A 164 2.53 3.33 18.08
CA GLU A 164 1.63 2.87 19.15
C GLU A 164 1.42 1.35 19.08
N SER A 165 2.07 0.64 18.14
CA SER A 165 1.93 -0.80 17.93
C SER A 165 0.47 -1.25 17.72
N VAL A 166 -0.34 -0.43 17.05
CA VAL A 166 -1.72 -0.78 16.68
C VAL A 166 -1.69 -1.55 15.38
N TYR A 167 -1.63 -2.88 15.46
CA TYR A 167 -1.48 -3.75 14.29
C TYR A 167 -2.82 -4.25 13.74
N GLU A 168 -3.88 -4.24 14.52
CA GLU A 168 -5.24 -4.57 14.12
C GLU A 168 -6.20 -3.43 14.49
N SER A 169 -7.10 -3.09 13.58
CA SER A 169 -8.01 -1.95 13.77
C SER A 169 -9.33 -2.14 13.03
N CYS A 170 -10.37 -1.49 13.49
CA CYS A 170 -11.53 -1.17 12.67
C CYS A 170 -11.14 -0.03 11.73
N THR A 171 -11.05 -0.30 10.43
CA THR A 171 -10.62 0.66 9.41
C THR A 171 -11.82 1.13 8.59
N MET A 172 -11.94 2.45 8.44
CA MET A 172 -12.99 3.12 7.68
C MET A 172 -12.37 3.91 6.54
N ILE A 173 -12.82 3.62 5.31
CA ILE A 173 -12.39 4.29 4.08
C ILE A 173 -13.64 4.78 3.36
N LEU A 174 -13.79 6.08 3.25
CA LEU A 174 -14.98 6.75 2.76
C LEU A 174 -14.63 7.58 1.53
N PRO A 175 -14.64 6.98 0.32
CA PRO A 175 -14.37 7.73 -0.91
C PRO A 175 -15.48 8.73 -1.21
N LEU A 176 -15.10 9.87 -1.82
CA LEU A 176 -16.07 10.82 -2.34
C LEU A 176 -16.74 10.26 -3.60
N LYS A 177 -18.02 10.51 -3.76
CA LYS A 177 -18.79 10.10 -4.95
C LYS A 177 -18.58 11.07 -6.12
N SER A 178 -17.36 11.16 -6.60
CA SER A 178 -17.01 11.99 -7.75
C SER A 178 -17.36 11.27 -9.06
N LYS A 179 -18.47 11.64 -9.67
CA LYS A 179 -18.97 10.99 -10.89
C LYS A 179 -17.95 11.04 -12.03
N GLY A 180 -17.66 9.86 -12.59
CA GLY A 180 -16.75 9.71 -13.72
C GLY A 180 -15.27 9.80 -13.39
N SER A 181 -14.91 9.83 -12.08
CA SER A 181 -13.51 9.85 -11.63
C SER A 181 -12.97 8.46 -11.34
N ALA A 182 -11.67 8.26 -11.57
CA ALA A 182 -10.97 7.00 -11.29
C ALA A 182 -10.62 6.81 -9.80
N GLY A 183 -10.62 7.89 -9.03
CA GLY A 183 -10.29 7.89 -7.62
C GLY A 183 -10.78 9.15 -6.91
N SER A 184 -10.58 9.23 -5.62
CA SER A 184 -10.94 10.40 -4.82
C SER A 184 -9.96 10.61 -3.66
N PRO A 185 -9.84 11.83 -3.14
CA PRO A 185 -9.29 12.04 -1.82
C PRO A 185 -10.08 11.25 -0.78
N ILE A 186 -9.37 10.73 0.20
CA ILE A 186 -9.96 10.03 1.34
C ILE A 186 -9.32 10.52 2.64
N ARG A 187 -10.04 10.42 3.73
CA ARG A 187 -9.53 10.56 5.09
C ARG A 187 -9.81 9.25 5.84
N PRO A 188 -8.96 8.23 5.68
CA PRO A 188 -9.17 6.96 6.35
C PRO A 188 -9.00 7.11 7.86
N VAL A 189 -9.75 6.32 8.61
CA VAL A 189 -9.69 6.27 10.08
C VAL A 189 -9.46 4.83 10.49
N ALA A 190 -8.51 4.61 11.41
CA ALA A 190 -8.26 3.32 12.02
C ALA A 190 -8.41 3.44 13.54
N ILE A 191 -9.23 2.58 14.15
CA ILE A 191 -9.48 2.53 15.58
C ILE A 191 -9.10 1.14 16.07
N GLY A 192 -8.12 1.06 16.96
CA GLY A 192 -7.62 -0.20 17.50
C GLY A 192 -6.91 0.01 18.84
N GLU A 193 -6.57 -1.09 19.49
CA GLU A 193 -5.79 -1.11 20.71
C GLU A 193 -4.32 -1.39 20.42
N ALA A 194 -3.43 -0.86 21.25
CA ALA A 194 -2.00 -1.16 21.19
C ALA A 194 -1.76 -2.62 21.56
N ALA A 195 -0.84 -3.29 20.84
CA ALA A 195 -0.46 -4.68 21.08
C ALA A 195 0.54 -4.82 22.25
#